data_b43c72399f6849e5cfe26d83bc56692b
#
_entry.id   b43c72399f6849e5cfe26d83bc56692b
#
_cell.length_a   1.000
_cell.length_b   1.000
_cell.length_c   1.000
_cell.angle_alpha   90.00
_cell.angle_beta   90.00
_cell.angle_gamma   90.00
#
_symmetry.space_group_name_H-M   'P 1'
#
loop_
_entity.id
_entity.type
_entity.pdbx_description
1 polymer ?
#
loop_
_entity_poly.entity_id
_entity_poly.type
_entity_poly.pdbx_seq_one_letter_code
_entity_poly.pdbx_strand_id
1 'polypeptide(L)'
;MKAAFVIFERMTSLDFVGFYDPVTRLKSMGIMPDFEWRICSNKHQVTDDRGLGLIADSIAEPLGAYDMLFVPGGFGTRTLQRDNEFVEWLRSAAPVELKTSVCTGALLLGAAGFLQGKRATTHPSALKELEAFCDAVLLQRVVDDGGVITAGGVSSSLDLGLHVVQRLAGAEARSRIAKQMDYPYQWKG
;
A
#
# COMPACT_ATOMS: atom_id res chain seq x y z
N MET A 1 5.92 -7.92 -14.25
CA MET A 1 5.78 -7.51 -12.83
C MET A 1 4.31 -7.62 -12.44
N LYS A 2 4.02 -8.26 -11.30
CA LYS A 2 2.67 -8.50 -10.82
C LYS A 2 2.48 -7.95 -9.41
N ALA A 3 1.43 -7.14 -9.20
CA ALA A 3 1.14 -6.50 -7.92
C ALA A 3 -0.11 -7.09 -7.24
N ALA A 4 -0.06 -7.26 -5.92
CA ALA A 4 -1.21 -7.54 -5.07
C ALA A 4 -1.67 -6.24 -4.41
N PHE A 5 -2.89 -5.81 -4.70
CA PHE A 5 -3.56 -4.70 -4.02
C PHE A 5 -4.55 -5.26 -3.00
N VAL A 6 -4.22 -5.14 -1.72
CA VAL A 6 -5.04 -5.70 -0.64
C VAL A 6 -6.24 -4.80 -0.36
N ILE A 7 -7.41 -5.42 -0.21
CA ILE A 7 -8.63 -4.79 0.31
C ILE A 7 -9.16 -5.59 1.49
N PHE A 8 -9.79 -4.91 2.43
CA PHE A 8 -10.37 -5.52 3.63
C PHE A 8 -11.53 -4.70 4.20
N GLU A 9 -12.30 -5.31 5.05
CA GLU A 9 -13.47 -4.70 5.69
C GLU A 9 -13.11 -3.44 6.47
N ARG A 10 -13.85 -2.33 6.26
CA ARG A 10 -13.64 -1.01 6.87
C ARG A 10 -12.28 -0.38 6.55
N MET A 11 -11.75 -0.65 5.36
CA MET A 11 -10.63 0.13 4.84
C MET A 11 -11.06 1.55 4.45
N THR A 12 -10.12 2.44 4.21
CA THR A 12 -10.37 3.77 3.64
C THR A 12 -10.19 3.71 2.11
N SER A 13 -11.27 3.85 1.35
CA SER A 13 -11.22 3.74 -0.13
C SER A 13 -10.27 4.72 -0.79
N LEU A 14 -10.11 5.94 -0.26
CA LEU A 14 -9.18 6.92 -0.83
C LEU A 14 -7.71 6.48 -0.68
N ASP A 15 -7.36 5.77 0.40
CA ASP A 15 -6.04 5.16 0.56
C ASP A 15 -5.75 4.20 -0.60
N PHE A 16 -6.75 3.39 -0.95
CA PHE A 16 -6.64 2.40 -2.01
C PHE A 16 -6.60 3.06 -3.40
N VAL A 17 -7.60 3.86 -3.74
CA VAL A 17 -7.72 4.46 -5.08
C VAL A 17 -6.57 5.45 -5.35
N GLY A 18 -6.16 6.22 -4.34
CA GLY A 18 -5.07 7.20 -4.47
C GLY A 18 -3.72 6.56 -4.79
N PHE A 19 -3.48 5.31 -4.36
CA PHE A 19 -2.31 4.53 -4.75
C PHE A 19 -2.54 3.77 -6.07
N TYR A 20 -3.69 3.13 -6.21
CA TYR A 20 -4.05 2.30 -7.35
C TYR A 20 -3.99 3.06 -8.67
N ASP A 21 -4.58 4.26 -8.72
CA ASP A 21 -4.69 5.04 -9.95
C ASP A 21 -3.32 5.40 -10.56
N PRO A 22 -2.38 6.06 -9.87
CA PRO A 22 -1.07 6.38 -10.46
C PRO A 22 -0.26 5.13 -10.83
N VAL A 23 -0.33 4.05 -10.05
CA VAL A 23 0.48 2.85 -10.29
C VAL A 23 -0.05 2.07 -11.51
N THR A 24 -1.37 1.94 -11.66
CA THR A 24 -1.95 1.22 -12.81
C THR A 24 -1.81 1.99 -14.14
N ARG A 25 -1.51 3.30 -14.08
CA ARG A 25 -1.16 4.09 -15.26
C ARG A 25 0.16 3.65 -15.91
N LEU A 26 1.03 2.94 -15.19
CA LEU A 26 2.21 2.30 -15.78
C LEU A 26 1.81 1.43 -16.98
N LYS A 27 0.72 0.66 -16.88
CA LYS A 27 0.20 -0.14 -17.98
C LYS A 27 -0.60 0.68 -18.97
N SER A 28 -1.57 1.44 -18.53
CA SER A 28 -2.52 2.14 -19.42
C SER A 28 -1.85 3.22 -20.26
N MET A 29 -0.73 3.79 -19.82
CA MET A 29 0.09 4.74 -20.59
C MET A 29 1.23 4.08 -21.38
N GLY A 30 1.28 2.74 -21.43
CA GLY A 30 2.27 1.97 -22.18
C GLY A 30 3.71 2.08 -21.65
N ILE A 31 3.91 2.49 -20.38
CA ILE A 31 5.22 2.64 -19.75
C ILE A 31 5.76 1.26 -19.36
N MET A 32 4.91 0.43 -18.74
CA MET A 32 5.18 -0.98 -18.42
C MET A 32 4.01 -1.84 -18.95
N PRO A 33 4.00 -2.22 -20.23
CA PRO A 33 2.88 -2.96 -20.84
C PRO A 33 2.55 -4.28 -20.15
N ASP A 34 3.59 -4.95 -19.61
CA ASP A 34 3.48 -6.24 -18.91
C ASP A 34 3.20 -6.10 -17.40
N PHE A 35 2.87 -4.89 -16.93
CA PHE A 35 2.46 -4.70 -15.54
C PHE A 35 1.07 -5.29 -15.32
N GLU A 36 0.96 -6.18 -14.36
CA GLU A 36 -0.29 -6.84 -14.00
C GLU A 36 -0.59 -6.64 -12.51
N TRP A 37 -1.85 -6.75 -12.13
CA TRP A 37 -2.26 -6.70 -10.73
C TRP A 37 -3.50 -7.54 -10.47
N ARG A 38 -3.72 -7.83 -9.18
CA ARG A 38 -4.96 -8.40 -8.66
C ARG A 38 -5.38 -7.62 -7.42
N ILE A 39 -6.68 -7.48 -7.26
CA ILE A 39 -7.30 -7.02 -6.01
C ILE A 39 -7.47 -8.25 -5.13
N CYS A 40 -6.75 -8.30 -4.01
CA CYS A 40 -6.65 -9.47 -3.15
C CYS A 40 -7.34 -9.21 -1.80
N SER A 41 -8.09 -10.18 -1.30
CA SER A 41 -8.75 -10.12 0.01
C SER A 41 -8.90 -11.51 0.60
N ASN A 42 -9.15 -11.59 1.91
CA ASN A 42 -9.62 -12.82 2.55
C ASN A 42 -11.13 -13.04 2.39
N LYS A 43 -11.86 -12.12 1.75
CA LYS A 43 -13.30 -12.17 1.46
C LYS A 43 -13.58 -11.82 0.00
N HIS A 44 -14.65 -12.37 -0.56
CA HIS A 44 -15.08 -12.06 -1.92
C HIS A 44 -15.46 -10.58 -2.09
N GLN A 45 -16.15 -10.03 -1.11
CA GLN A 45 -16.57 -8.62 -1.10
C GLN A 45 -16.27 -8.01 0.26
N VAL A 46 -15.86 -6.75 0.24
CA VAL A 46 -15.61 -5.95 1.44
C VAL A 46 -16.35 -4.61 1.32
N THR A 47 -16.61 -3.98 2.45
CA THR A 47 -17.21 -2.65 2.51
C THR A 47 -16.25 -1.71 3.22
N ASP A 48 -16.03 -0.53 2.65
CA ASP A 48 -15.17 0.48 3.25
C ASP A 48 -15.81 1.11 4.50
N ASP A 49 -15.11 2.06 5.11
CA ASP A 49 -15.56 2.74 6.32
C ASP A 49 -16.76 3.69 6.12
N ARG A 50 -17.25 3.85 4.87
CA ARG A 50 -18.37 4.72 4.47
C ARG A 50 -19.48 4.01 3.70
N GLY A 51 -19.37 2.69 3.50
CA GLY A 51 -20.41 1.88 2.84
C GLY A 51 -20.15 1.62 1.35
N LEU A 52 -18.97 1.98 0.80
CA LEU A 52 -18.61 1.62 -0.56
C LEU A 52 -18.18 0.15 -0.64
N GLY A 53 -18.90 -0.63 -1.46
CA GLY A 53 -18.56 -2.04 -1.70
C GLY A 53 -17.45 -2.19 -2.75
N LEU A 54 -16.51 -3.12 -2.49
CA LEU A 54 -15.46 -3.52 -3.41
C LEU A 54 -15.43 -5.05 -3.52
N ILE A 55 -15.12 -5.55 -4.72
CA ILE A 55 -15.03 -6.99 -5.02
C ILE A 55 -13.56 -7.36 -5.23
N ALA A 56 -13.14 -8.47 -4.66
CA ALA A 56 -11.80 -9.01 -4.84
C ALA A 56 -11.71 -9.91 -6.08
N ASP A 57 -10.55 -9.87 -6.77
CA ASP A 57 -10.22 -10.78 -7.88
C ASP A 57 -9.65 -12.12 -7.36
N SER A 58 -8.98 -12.09 -6.20
CA SER A 58 -8.31 -13.25 -5.57
C SER A 58 -8.71 -13.31 -4.10
N ILE A 59 -9.21 -14.47 -3.67
CA ILE A 59 -9.79 -14.65 -2.33
C ILE A 59 -8.93 -15.64 -1.56
N ALA A 60 -8.34 -15.19 -0.45
CA ALA A 60 -7.53 -15.97 0.49
C ALA A 60 -6.37 -16.76 -0.14
N GLU A 61 -6.01 -16.46 -1.40
CA GLU A 61 -4.84 -17.08 -2.04
C GLU A 61 -3.55 -16.52 -1.45
N PRO A 62 -2.47 -17.33 -1.35
CA PRO A 62 -1.17 -16.87 -0.88
C PRO A 62 -0.63 -15.71 -1.72
N LEU A 63 -0.06 -14.71 -1.05
CA LEU A 63 0.44 -13.47 -1.68
C LEU A 63 1.90 -13.59 -2.19
N GLY A 64 2.59 -14.68 -1.91
CA GLY A 64 4.02 -14.83 -2.21
C GLY A 64 4.40 -14.90 -3.70
N ALA A 65 3.42 -15.04 -4.60
CA ALA A 65 3.64 -15.09 -6.06
C ALA A 65 3.64 -13.70 -6.72
N TYR A 66 3.51 -12.62 -5.95
CA TYR A 66 3.55 -11.25 -6.43
C TYR A 66 4.92 -10.62 -6.22
N ASP A 67 5.25 -9.62 -7.05
CA ASP A 67 6.50 -8.85 -6.96
C ASP A 67 6.32 -7.62 -6.04
N MET A 68 5.09 -7.13 -5.92
CA MET A 68 4.73 -5.98 -5.09
C MET A 68 3.44 -6.23 -4.31
N LEU A 69 3.43 -5.77 -3.06
CA LEU A 69 2.27 -5.75 -2.16
C LEU A 69 1.90 -4.30 -1.83
N PHE A 70 0.60 -3.98 -1.87
CA PHE A 70 0.08 -2.72 -1.34
C PHE A 70 -1.02 -2.98 -0.31
N VAL A 71 -0.94 -2.29 0.84
CA VAL A 71 -1.88 -2.39 1.96
C VAL A 71 -2.41 -0.99 2.33
N PRO A 72 -3.71 -0.69 2.10
CA PRO A 72 -4.32 0.56 2.53
C PRO A 72 -4.52 0.61 4.04
N GLY A 73 -4.90 1.78 4.56
CA GLY A 73 -5.36 1.92 5.93
C GLY A 73 -6.87 1.89 6.07
N GLY A 74 -7.34 2.34 7.22
CA GLY A 74 -8.74 2.40 7.59
C GLY A 74 -9.00 1.86 9.00
N PHE A 75 -10.23 2.00 9.48
CA PHE A 75 -10.59 1.56 10.83
C PHE A 75 -10.44 0.05 11.05
N GLY A 76 -10.58 -0.75 9.98
CA GLY A 76 -10.44 -2.21 10.03
C GLY A 76 -9.05 -2.68 10.46
N THR A 77 -7.99 -1.89 10.24
CA THR A 77 -6.62 -2.26 10.57
C THR A 77 -6.42 -2.61 12.05
N ARG A 78 -7.11 -1.91 12.96
CA ARG A 78 -6.98 -2.12 14.41
C ARG A 78 -7.56 -3.46 14.88
N THR A 79 -8.55 -3.98 14.17
CA THR A 79 -9.08 -5.32 14.40
C THR A 79 -8.20 -6.36 13.73
N LEU A 80 -7.86 -6.14 12.45
CA LEU A 80 -7.15 -7.11 11.62
C LEU A 80 -5.70 -7.35 12.05
N GLN A 81 -5.02 -6.36 12.63
CA GLN A 81 -3.66 -6.57 13.19
C GLN A 81 -3.63 -7.59 14.34
N ARG A 82 -4.78 -7.94 14.92
CA ARG A 82 -4.95 -8.93 15.99
C ARG A 82 -5.67 -10.20 15.52
N ASP A 83 -6.08 -10.22 14.27
CA ASP A 83 -6.71 -11.38 13.63
C ASP A 83 -5.61 -12.29 13.08
N ASN A 84 -5.39 -13.42 13.76
CA ASN A 84 -4.32 -14.35 13.39
C ASN A 84 -4.48 -14.89 11.97
N GLU A 85 -5.70 -15.16 11.51
CA GLU A 85 -5.94 -15.69 10.16
C GLU A 85 -5.56 -14.65 9.10
N PHE A 86 -5.98 -13.40 9.27
CA PHE A 86 -5.64 -12.32 8.36
C PHE A 86 -4.13 -12.03 8.36
N VAL A 87 -3.50 -12.00 9.55
CA VAL A 87 -2.05 -11.75 9.69
C VAL A 87 -1.24 -12.85 9.04
N GLU A 88 -1.60 -14.13 9.23
CA GLU A 88 -0.92 -15.26 8.57
C GLU A 88 -1.10 -15.23 7.04
N TRP A 89 -2.30 -14.88 6.57
CA TRP A 89 -2.50 -14.66 5.14
C TRP A 89 -1.59 -13.55 4.61
N LEU A 90 -1.48 -12.42 5.32
CA LEU A 90 -0.60 -11.32 4.93
C LEU A 90 0.88 -11.73 4.99
N ARG A 91 1.29 -12.57 5.96
CA ARG A 91 2.66 -13.13 6.07
C ARG A 91 3.04 -13.99 4.88
N SER A 92 2.09 -14.56 4.17
CA SER A 92 2.39 -15.28 2.93
C SER A 92 3.07 -14.39 1.87
N ALA A 93 3.01 -13.06 2.03
CA ALA A 93 3.76 -12.09 1.23
C ALA A 93 5.24 -11.94 1.65
N ALA A 94 5.77 -12.79 2.53
CA ALA A 94 7.19 -12.70 2.92
C ALA A 94 8.17 -12.69 1.73
N PRO A 95 7.99 -13.50 0.66
CA PRO A 95 8.86 -13.48 -0.51
C PRO A 95 8.74 -12.23 -1.39
N VAL A 96 7.68 -11.43 -1.24
CA VAL A 96 7.44 -10.24 -2.07
C VAL A 96 8.55 -9.21 -1.85
N GLU A 97 9.19 -8.75 -2.93
CA GLU A 97 10.34 -7.85 -2.83
C GLU A 97 9.97 -6.45 -2.36
N LEU A 98 8.86 -5.90 -2.84
CA LEU A 98 8.41 -4.55 -2.52
C LEU A 98 7.08 -4.57 -1.77
N LYS A 99 7.09 -4.17 -0.51
CA LYS A 99 5.89 -4.03 0.33
C LYS A 99 5.60 -2.56 0.56
N THR A 100 4.38 -2.14 0.28
CA THR A 100 3.98 -0.74 0.39
C THR A 100 2.71 -0.59 1.23
N SER A 101 2.62 0.50 1.97
CA SER A 101 1.41 0.82 2.72
C SER A 101 1.18 2.32 2.85
N VAL A 102 -0.05 2.70 3.08
CA VAL A 102 -0.45 4.07 3.41
C VAL A 102 -1.30 4.09 4.67
N CYS A 103 -1.28 5.21 5.38
CA CYS A 103 -2.12 5.42 6.56
C CYS A 103 -1.88 4.29 7.60
N THR A 104 -2.92 3.77 8.23
CA THR A 104 -2.81 2.69 9.21
C THR A 104 -2.51 1.30 8.61
N GLY A 105 -2.34 1.18 7.29
CA GLY A 105 -1.86 -0.06 6.65
C GLY A 105 -0.48 -0.50 7.13
N ALA A 106 0.36 0.45 7.58
CA ALA A 106 1.64 0.14 8.20
C ALA A 106 1.52 -0.74 9.45
N LEU A 107 0.41 -0.63 10.22
CA LEU A 107 0.16 -1.50 11.38
C LEU A 107 -0.02 -2.97 10.96
N LEU A 108 -0.63 -3.21 9.79
CA LEU A 108 -0.81 -4.56 9.25
C LEU A 108 0.53 -5.13 8.74
N LEU A 109 1.35 -4.31 8.06
CA LEU A 109 2.72 -4.72 7.70
C LEU A 109 3.55 -5.02 8.95
N GLY A 110 3.39 -4.22 10.01
CA GLY A 110 4.04 -4.43 11.29
C GLY A 110 3.61 -5.73 11.97
N ALA A 111 2.31 -6.00 12.06
CA ALA A 111 1.76 -7.24 12.64
C ALA A 111 2.21 -8.49 11.86
N ALA A 112 2.38 -8.37 10.54
CA ALA A 112 2.96 -9.43 9.71
C ALA A 112 4.49 -9.59 9.88
N GLY A 113 5.17 -8.68 10.61
CA GLY A 113 6.61 -8.74 10.87
C GLY A 113 7.50 -8.06 9.81
N PHE A 114 6.92 -7.37 8.85
CA PHE A 114 7.66 -6.77 7.73
C PHE A 114 8.37 -5.46 8.06
N LEU A 115 8.10 -4.87 9.23
CA LEU A 115 8.71 -3.61 9.66
C LEU A 115 9.86 -3.80 10.68
N GLN A 116 10.21 -5.04 11.05
CA GLN A 116 11.35 -5.30 11.94
C GLN A 116 12.65 -4.82 11.29
N GLY A 117 13.44 -4.05 12.01
CA GLY A 117 14.69 -3.45 11.52
C GLY A 117 14.47 -2.33 10.49
N LYS A 118 13.27 -1.76 10.39
CA LYS A 118 12.90 -0.74 9.40
C LYS A 118 12.52 0.59 10.03
N ARG A 119 12.75 1.66 9.26
CA ARG A 119 12.14 2.96 9.50
C ARG A 119 10.80 3.00 8.78
N ALA A 120 9.78 3.54 9.42
CA ALA A 120 8.44 3.57 8.85
C ALA A 120 7.67 4.84 9.24
N THR A 121 6.58 5.09 8.56
CA THR A 121 5.57 6.09 8.91
C THR A 121 4.18 5.50 8.82
N THR A 122 3.21 6.21 9.38
CA THR A 122 1.79 5.85 9.35
C THR A 122 0.93 7.11 9.46
N HIS A 123 -0.38 6.94 9.52
CA HIS A 123 -1.27 8.06 9.83
C HIS A 123 -0.89 8.72 11.18
N PRO A 124 -0.92 10.06 11.29
CA PRO A 124 -0.50 10.78 12.52
C PRO A 124 -1.14 10.27 13.80
N SER A 125 -2.40 9.81 13.75
CA SER A 125 -3.10 9.25 14.92
C SER A 125 -2.61 7.88 15.37
N ALA A 126 -1.73 7.21 14.60
CA ALA A 126 -1.26 5.84 14.85
C ALA A 126 0.27 5.74 15.02
N LEU A 127 0.98 6.87 15.08
CA LEU A 127 2.45 6.90 15.22
C LEU A 127 2.91 6.12 16.44
N LYS A 128 2.27 6.33 17.59
CA LYS A 128 2.58 5.62 18.83
C LYS A 128 2.30 4.12 18.74
N GLU A 129 1.24 3.73 18.02
CA GLU A 129 0.93 2.30 17.80
C GLU A 129 2.02 1.63 16.93
N LEU A 130 2.59 2.38 15.97
CA LEU A 130 3.61 1.86 15.05
C LEU A 130 4.95 1.59 15.73
N GLU A 131 5.30 2.31 16.81
CA GLU A 131 6.56 2.16 17.55
C GLU A 131 6.83 0.70 18.00
N ALA A 132 5.78 -0.08 18.23
CA ALA A 132 5.92 -1.49 18.62
C ALA A 132 6.37 -2.42 17.48
N PHE A 133 6.39 -1.95 16.21
CA PHE A 133 6.58 -2.79 15.04
C PHE A 133 7.83 -2.47 14.21
N CYS A 134 8.47 -1.32 14.43
CA CYS A 134 9.59 -0.86 13.62
C CYS A 134 10.69 -0.24 14.49
N ASP A 135 11.88 -0.05 13.90
CA ASP A 135 13.03 0.53 14.63
C ASP A 135 12.90 2.04 14.85
N ALA A 136 12.28 2.74 13.89
CA ALA A 136 12.06 4.17 14.03
C ALA A 136 10.80 4.63 13.28
N VAL A 137 9.99 5.42 13.95
CA VAL A 137 8.82 6.10 13.36
C VAL A 137 9.23 7.49 12.90
N LEU A 138 9.08 7.77 11.61
CA LEU A 138 9.44 9.04 11.00
C LEU A 138 8.19 9.88 10.66
N LEU A 139 8.23 11.17 11.01
CA LEU A 139 7.19 12.14 10.65
C LEU A 139 7.38 12.65 9.21
N GLN A 140 7.38 11.74 8.26
CA GLN A 140 7.53 12.04 6.84
C GLN A 140 6.31 11.57 6.06
N ARG A 141 6.06 12.25 4.95
CA ARG A 141 4.92 11.92 4.09
C ARG A 141 5.05 10.55 3.41
N VAL A 142 6.27 10.20 3.00
CA VAL A 142 6.65 8.89 2.49
C VAL A 142 8.00 8.52 3.10
N VAL A 143 8.15 7.30 3.57
CA VAL A 143 9.39 6.71 4.07
C VAL A 143 9.70 5.50 3.21
N ASP A 144 10.79 5.58 2.46
CA ASP A 144 11.34 4.47 1.67
C ASP A 144 12.52 3.86 2.45
N ASP A 145 12.38 2.62 2.86
CA ASP A 145 13.42 1.85 3.55
C ASP A 145 13.77 0.56 2.77
N GLY A 146 13.99 0.73 1.47
CA GLY A 146 14.40 -0.33 0.56
C GLY A 146 13.24 -1.23 0.13
N GLY A 147 13.12 -2.44 0.66
CA GLY A 147 12.04 -3.38 0.33
C GLY A 147 10.68 -3.01 0.94
N VAL A 148 10.62 -1.96 1.79
CA VAL A 148 9.39 -1.49 2.41
C VAL A 148 9.26 0.02 2.23
N ILE A 149 8.09 0.46 1.74
CA ILE A 149 7.76 1.89 1.62
C ILE A 149 6.44 2.15 2.33
N THR A 150 6.46 3.07 3.28
CA THR A 150 5.26 3.45 4.03
C THR A 150 4.92 4.92 3.82
N ALA A 151 3.65 5.27 3.84
CA ALA A 151 3.21 6.66 3.73
C ALA A 151 2.22 7.04 4.83
N GLY A 152 2.13 8.33 5.10
CA GLY A 152 1.33 8.92 6.17
C GLY A 152 -0.17 8.89 5.94
N GLY A 153 -0.85 9.99 6.25
CA GLY A 153 -2.31 10.10 6.18
C GLY A 153 -2.88 10.03 4.76
N VAL A 154 -4.17 9.90 4.66
CA VAL A 154 -4.97 9.48 3.50
C VAL A 154 -4.50 10.06 2.15
N SER A 155 -4.32 11.37 2.05
CA SER A 155 -3.89 12.03 0.80
C SER A 155 -2.45 11.67 0.39
N SER A 156 -1.63 11.08 1.28
CA SER A 156 -0.29 10.59 0.94
C SER A 156 -0.30 9.37 0.04
N SER A 157 -1.47 8.76 -0.20
CA SER A 157 -1.62 7.64 -1.14
C SER A 157 -1.21 8.01 -2.57
N LEU A 158 -1.54 9.24 -3.00
CA LEU A 158 -1.12 9.76 -4.31
C LEU A 158 0.40 9.91 -4.39
N ASP A 159 1.03 10.48 -3.35
CA ASP A 159 2.49 10.65 -3.28
C ASP A 159 3.20 9.29 -3.27
N LEU A 160 2.68 8.34 -2.49
CA LEU A 160 3.20 6.98 -2.46
C LEU A 160 3.12 6.32 -3.83
N GLY A 161 1.97 6.41 -4.50
CA GLY A 161 1.80 5.85 -5.84
C GLY A 161 2.77 6.44 -6.85
N LEU A 162 2.94 7.76 -6.86
CA LEU A 162 3.91 8.44 -7.72
C LEU A 162 5.37 8.14 -7.34
N HIS A 163 5.67 7.93 -6.04
CA HIS A 163 6.98 7.48 -5.59
C HIS A 163 7.29 6.07 -6.10
N VAL A 164 6.33 5.16 -5.98
CA VAL A 164 6.47 3.78 -6.49
C VAL A 164 6.62 3.77 -8.01
N VAL A 165 5.86 4.58 -8.74
CA VAL A 165 6.06 4.76 -10.19
C VAL A 165 7.50 5.18 -10.50
N GLN A 166 8.04 6.15 -9.77
CA GLN A 166 9.44 6.58 -9.94
C GLN A 166 10.42 5.45 -9.64
N ARG A 167 10.17 4.68 -8.59
CA ARG A 167 11.00 3.53 -8.20
C ARG A 167 11.02 2.44 -9.26
N LEU A 168 9.89 2.18 -9.92
CA LEU A 168 9.73 1.10 -10.90
C LEU A 168 10.15 1.50 -12.31
N ALA A 169 9.89 2.75 -12.72
CA ALA A 169 9.99 3.19 -14.10
C ALA A 169 10.75 4.52 -14.29
N GLY A 170 11.30 5.08 -13.22
CA GLY A 170 12.13 6.29 -13.28
C GLY A 170 11.37 7.61 -13.20
N ALA A 171 12.13 8.70 -13.08
CA ALA A 171 11.60 10.05 -12.87
C ALA A 171 10.76 10.58 -14.04
N GLU A 172 11.09 10.16 -15.27
CA GLU A 172 10.31 10.55 -16.46
C GLU A 172 8.90 9.95 -16.43
N ALA A 173 8.77 8.66 -16.09
CA ALA A 173 7.48 7.98 -15.93
C ALA A 173 6.62 8.69 -14.88
N ARG A 174 7.19 8.99 -13.71
CA ARG A 174 6.53 9.74 -12.66
C ARG A 174 6.03 11.11 -13.16
N SER A 175 6.88 11.85 -13.85
CA SER A 175 6.54 13.18 -14.38
C SER A 175 5.38 13.11 -15.40
N ARG A 176 5.42 12.14 -16.32
CA ARG A 176 4.35 11.91 -17.32
C ARG A 176 3.03 11.56 -16.66
N ILE A 177 3.03 10.65 -15.68
CA ILE A 177 1.82 10.24 -14.97
C ILE A 177 1.29 11.39 -14.12
N ALA A 178 2.13 12.09 -13.35
CA ALA A 178 1.74 13.24 -12.55
C ALA A 178 1.10 14.35 -13.42
N LYS A 179 1.68 14.64 -14.59
CA LYS A 179 1.13 15.61 -15.54
C LYS A 179 -0.24 15.16 -16.07
N GLN A 180 -0.40 13.89 -16.42
CA GLN A 180 -1.65 13.37 -16.95
C GLN A 180 -2.77 13.34 -15.89
N MET A 181 -2.39 13.23 -14.61
CA MET A 181 -3.30 13.31 -13.46
C MET A 181 -3.60 14.75 -13.03
N ASP A 182 -2.99 15.76 -13.67
CA ASP A 182 -3.01 17.16 -13.20
C ASP A 182 -2.59 17.30 -11.72
N TYR A 183 -1.57 16.50 -11.32
CA TYR A 183 -1.06 16.48 -9.95
C TYR A 183 -0.13 17.69 -9.70
N PRO A 184 -0.53 18.65 -8.85
CA PRO A 184 0.11 19.97 -8.76
C PRO A 184 1.41 19.98 -7.95
N TYR A 185 1.69 18.93 -7.18
CA TYR A 185 2.77 18.94 -6.21
C TYR A 185 4.06 18.36 -6.80
N GLN A 186 5.11 19.18 -6.81
CA GLN A 186 6.46 18.66 -6.99
C GLN A 186 6.95 18.15 -5.63
N TRP A 187 6.91 16.83 -5.42
CA TRP A 187 7.50 16.23 -4.25
C TRP A 187 9.02 16.40 -4.31
N LYS A 188 9.55 17.20 -3.38
CA LYS A 188 10.97 17.27 -3.12
C LYS A 188 11.28 16.16 -2.13
N GLY A 189 11.70 15.00 -2.61
CA GLY A 189 12.14 13.88 -1.82
C GLY A 189 13.26 14.23 -0.85
#